data_b010055310087af4c55946e8c7070378
#
_entry.id   b010055310087af4c55946e8c7070378
#
_cell.length_a   1.000
_cell.length_b   1.000
_cell.length_c   1.000
_cell.angle_alpha   90.00
_cell.angle_beta   90.00
_cell.angle_gamma   90.00
#
_symmetry.space_group_name_H-M   'P 1'
#
loop_
_entity.id
_entity.type
_entity.pdbx_description
1 polymer ?
#
loop_
_entity_poly.entity_id
_entity_poly.type
_entity_poly.pdbx_seq_one_letter_code
_entity_poly.pdbx_strand_id
1 'polypeptide(L)'
;YAQTPTGKARVREIFPLTNRRELERNLKAISETIFLNEEKQTTWRFSEIVAPENAIAVLRIRNATLEPVAMLELTRLCNQALFARSVIAPEKDFVPTLWQIVENLPPTLLAALEKINKKLLPSGEIDDSASPELARIRREINQQRGRLQKSLEATMRNAGDAIQDAIVTQRN
;
A
#
# COMPACT_ATOMS: atom_id res chain seq x y z
N TYR A 1 21.63 -4.61 1.41
CA TYR A 1 20.97 -4.38 2.71
C TYR A 1 19.46 -4.56 2.54
N ALA A 2 18.82 -5.33 3.47
CA ALA A 2 17.38 -5.56 3.45
C ALA A 2 16.61 -4.24 3.67
N GLN A 3 15.73 -3.89 2.75
CA GLN A 3 14.97 -2.63 2.78
C GLN A 3 13.63 -2.78 3.52
N THR A 4 12.97 -3.94 3.38
CA THR A 4 11.65 -4.20 3.97
C THR A 4 11.74 -4.75 5.40
N PRO A 5 10.72 -4.55 6.26
CA PRO A 5 10.63 -5.17 7.58
C PRO A 5 10.75 -6.70 7.52
N THR A 6 10.01 -7.34 6.61
CA THR A 6 10.05 -8.80 6.40
C THR A 6 11.42 -9.26 5.92
N GLY A 7 12.08 -8.52 5.02
CA GLY A 7 13.44 -8.81 4.57
C GLY A 7 14.45 -8.69 5.73
N LYS A 8 14.32 -7.67 6.57
CA LYS A 8 15.18 -7.51 7.76
C LYS A 8 15.00 -8.66 8.77
N ALA A 9 13.76 -9.10 8.99
CA ALA A 9 13.46 -10.26 9.83
C ALA A 9 14.13 -11.53 9.25
N ARG A 10 13.97 -11.78 7.95
CA ARG A 10 14.58 -12.93 7.27
C ARG A 10 16.10 -12.93 7.36
N VAL A 11 16.75 -11.78 7.21
CA VAL A 11 18.23 -11.69 7.36
C VAL A 11 18.67 -12.06 8.77
N ARG A 12 17.92 -11.71 9.81
CA ARG A 12 18.21 -12.08 11.20
C ARG A 12 18.02 -13.56 11.49
N GLU A 13 17.22 -14.24 10.70
CA GLU A 13 16.92 -15.68 10.80
C GLU A 13 17.84 -16.55 9.91
N ILE A 14 18.88 -15.95 9.30
CA ILE A 14 19.83 -16.73 8.48
C ILE A 14 20.74 -17.54 9.44
N PHE A 15 20.67 -18.85 9.28
CA PHE A 15 21.55 -19.80 9.94
C PHE A 15 22.38 -20.57 8.89
N PRO A 16 23.53 -21.18 9.29
CA PRO A 16 24.28 -22.03 8.40
C PRO A 16 23.41 -23.18 7.86
N LEU A 17 23.36 -23.30 6.54
CA LEU A 17 22.62 -24.36 5.88
C LEU A 17 23.46 -25.64 5.80
N THR A 18 22.90 -26.76 6.25
CA THR A 18 23.50 -28.09 6.14
C THR A 18 23.04 -28.87 4.90
N ASN A 19 21.89 -28.45 4.31
CA ASN A 19 21.36 -29.04 3.10
C ASN A 19 22.04 -28.42 1.87
N ARG A 20 22.85 -29.21 1.19
CA ARG A 20 23.60 -28.80 0.00
C ARG A 20 22.69 -28.27 -1.12
N ARG A 21 21.59 -28.94 -1.42
CA ARG A 21 20.66 -28.52 -2.50
C ARG A 21 20.04 -27.17 -2.22
N GLU A 22 19.67 -26.94 -0.97
CA GLU A 22 19.10 -25.63 -0.53
C GLU A 22 20.14 -24.51 -0.61
N LEU A 23 21.38 -24.81 -0.17
CA LEU A 23 22.50 -23.86 -0.26
C LEU A 23 22.77 -23.49 -1.72
N GLU A 24 22.90 -24.47 -2.61
CA GLU A 24 23.15 -24.25 -4.04
C GLU A 24 22.04 -23.41 -4.68
N ARG A 25 20.78 -23.69 -4.35
CA ARG A 25 19.63 -22.89 -4.83
C ARG A 25 19.71 -21.45 -4.35
N ASN A 26 20.04 -21.22 -3.08
CA ASN A 26 20.14 -19.87 -2.52
C ASN A 26 21.33 -19.12 -3.13
N LEU A 27 22.48 -19.74 -3.29
CA LEU A 27 23.63 -19.14 -3.97
C LEU A 27 23.32 -18.81 -5.43
N LYS A 28 22.59 -19.67 -6.13
CA LYS A 28 22.15 -19.41 -7.50
C LYS A 28 21.19 -18.21 -7.55
N ALA A 29 20.22 -18.11 -6.64
CA ALA A 29 19.32 -16.95 -6.58
C ALA A 29 20.09 -15.63 -6.32
N ILE A 30 21.14 -15.67 -5.48
CA ILE A 30 22.02 -14.52 -5.26
C ILE A 30 22.76 -14.13 -6.55
N SER A 31 23.36 -15.08 -7.25
CA SER A 31 24.07 -14.85 -8.52
C SER A 31 23.12 -14.28 -9.58
N GLU A 32 21.91 -14.82 -9.69
CA GLU A 32 20.87 -14.32 -10.60
C GLU A 32 20.44 -12.87 -10.23
N THR A 33 20.37 -12.54 -8.93
CA THR A 33 20.07 -11.17 -8.47
C THR A 33 21.19 -10.21 -8.81
N ILE A 34 22.47 -10.61 -8.64
CA ILE A 34 23.63 -9.83 -9.03
C ILE A 34 23.61 -9.56 -10.54
N PHE A 35 23.34 -10.58 -11.34
CA PHE A 35 23.19 -10.44 -12.80
C PHE A 35 22.15 -9.40 -13.18
N LEU A 36 20.96 -9.44 -12.58
CA LEU A 36 19.91 -8.44 -12.86
C LEU A 36 20.33 -7.02 -12.44
N ASN A 37 21.07 -6.89 -11.33
CA ASN A 37 21.51 -5.58 -10.85
C ASN A 37 22.65 -4.99 -11.71
N GLU A 38 23.64 -5.78 -12.05
CA GLU A 38 24.87 -5.30 -12.71
C GLU A 38 24.71 -5.26 -14.23
N GLU A 39 24.21 -6.33 -14.85
CA GLU A 39 24.09 -6.43 -16.31
C GLU A 39 22.83 -5.73 -16.84
N LYS A 40 21.72 -5.79 -16.08
CA LYS A 40 20.43 -5.19 -16.47
C LYS A 40 20.14 -3.88 -15.78
N GLN A 41 21.01 -3.41 -14.89
CA GLN A 41 20.89 -2.17 -14.13
C GLN A 41 19.51 -2.00 -13.46
N THR A 42 18.95 -3.12 -12.97
CA THR A 42 17.63 -3.14 -12.34
C THR A 42 17.66 -2.43 -11.02
N THR A 43 16.80 -1.43 -10.85
CA THR A 43 16.63 -0.72 -9.58
C THR A 43 15.41 -1.27 -8.83
N TRP A 44 15.65 -1.94 -7.72
CA TRP A 44 14.60 -2.46 -6.84
C TRP A 44 14.17 -1.40 -5.83
N ARG A 45 12.84 -1.14 -5.73
CA ARG A 45 12.28 -0.14 -4.84
C ARG A 45 11.36 -0.82 -3.81
N PHE A 46 11.96 -1.47 -2.82
CA PHE A 46 11.21 -2.19 -1.78
C PHE A 46 11.07 -1.39 -0.46
N SER A 47 11.64 -0.19 -0.36
CA SER A 47 11.73 0.58 0.89
C SER A 47 10.37 0.96 1.51
N GLU A 48 9.33 1.09 0.69
CA GLU A 48 8.00 1.51 1.13
C GLU A 48 7.06 0.33 1.44
N ILE A 49 7.57 -0.90 1.38
CA ILE A 49 6.76 -2.08 1.64
C ILE A 49 6.68 -2.33 3.14
N VAL A 50 5.47 -2.33 3.66
CA VAL A 50 5.15 -2.67 5.05
C VAL A 50 4.90 -4.17 5.18
N ALA A 51 5.09 -4.71 6.38
CA ALA A 51 4.82 -6.11 6.69
C ALA A 51 3.30 -6.42 6.53
N PRO A 52 2.91 -7.37 5.65
CA PRO A 52 1.51 -7.56 5.28
C PRO A 52 0.72 -8.49 6.23
N GLU A 53 1.37 -9.07 7.23
CA GLU A 53 0.82 -10.17 8.04
C GLU A 53 -0.50 -9.80 8.71
N ASN A 54 -0.58 -8.62 9.31
CA ASN A 54 -1.79 -8.14 9.99
C ASN A 54 -2.94 -7.92 8.99
N ALA A 55 -2.68 -7.30 7.85
CA ALA A 55 -3.68 -7.08 6.82
C ALA A 55 -4.19 -8.40 6.23
N ILE A 56 -3.29 -9.36 6.00
CA ILE A 56 -3.65 -10.70 5.54
C ILE A 56 -4.48 -11.44 6.61
N ALA A 57 -4.13 -11.30 7.89
CA ALA A 57 -4.90 -11.91 8.99
C ALA A 57 -6.34 -11.37 9.03
N VAL A 58 -6.52 -10.06 8.88
CA VAL A 58 -7.86 -9.44 8.82
C VAL A 58 -8.65 -9.96 7.61
N LEU A 59 -8.04 -10.06 6.41
CA LEU A 59 -8.71 -10.54 5.21
C LEU A 59 -9.15 -12.02 5.29
N ARG A 60 -8.58 -12.81 6.20
CA ARG A 60 -9.02 -14.19 6.44
C ARG A 60 -10.29 -14.29 7.30
N ILE A 61 -10.67 -13.22 7.97
CA ILE A 61 -11.87 -13.17 8.81
C ILE A 61 -13.06 -12.84 7.92
N ARG A 62 -14.06 -13.71 7.91
CA ARG A 62 -15.29 -13.50 7.13
C ARG A 62 -16.02 -12.23 7.60
N ASN A 63 -16.41 -11.38 6.64
CA ASN A 63 -17.05 -10.08 6.87
C ASN A 63 -16.21 -9.03 7.61
N ALA A 64 -14.92 -9.26 7.83
CA ALA A 64 -14.04 -8.19 8.28
C ALA A 64 -13.78 -7.19 7.16
N THR A 65 -13.59 -5.94 7.53
CA THR A 65 -13.21 -4.85 6.62
C THR A 65 -11.77 -4.44 6.89
N LEU A 66 -11.05 -4.15 5.83
CA LEU A 66 -9.69 -3.64 5.93
C LEU A 66 -9.71 -2.11 5.82
N GLU A 67 -8.97 -1.46 6.70
CA GLU A 67 -8.80 0.00 6.64
C GLU A 67 -8.18 0.43 5.30
N PRO A 68 -8.60 1.59 4.73
CA PRO A 68 -8.13 2.04 3.42
C PRO A 68 -6.60 2.17 3.32
N VAL A 69 -5.93 2.60 4.39
CA VAL A 69 -4.47 2.70 4.44
C VAL A 69 -3.82 1.32 4.34
N ALA A 70 -4.31 0.33 5.08
CA ALA A 70 -3.80 -1.04 5.00
C ALA A 70 -4.07 -1.68 3.62
N MET A 71 -5.19 -1.33 2.97
CA MET A 71 -5.48 -1.72 1.59
C MET A 71 -4.46 -1.11 0.61
N LEU A 72 -4.10 0.17 0.79
CA LEU A 72 -3.08 0.85 -0.01
C LEU A 72 -1.71 0.18 0.14
N GLU A 73 -1.33 -0.19 1.35
CA GLU A 73 -0.07 -0.91 1.63
C GLU A 73 -0.02 -2.27 0.94
N LEU A 74 -1.11 -3.05 1.00
CA LEU A 74 -1.21 -4.32 0.25
C LEU A 74 -1.15 -4.09 -1.26
N THR A 75 -1.78 -3.05 -1.75
CA THR A 75 -1.74 -2.67 -3.18
C THR A 75 -0.31 -2.36 -3.62
N ARG A 76 0.46 -1.63 -2.80
CA ARG A 76 1.88 -1.34 -3.05
C ARG A 76 2.71 -2.63 -3.10
N LEU A 77 2.53 -3.54 -2.15
CA LEU A 77 3.20 -4.83 -2.14
C LEU A 77 2.89 -5.63 -3.43
N CYS A 78 1.61 -5.74 -3.80
CA CYS A 78 1.20 -6.46 -5.00
C CYS A 78 1.75 -5.82 -6.29
N ASN A 79 1.77 -4.49 -6.38
CA ASN A 79 2.37 -3.77 -7.51
C ASN A 79 3.88 -4.07 -7.61
N GLN A 80 4.60 -4.13 -6.49
CA GLN A 80 6.01 -4.49 -6.49
C GLN A 80 6.24 -5.95 -6.92
N ALA A 81 5.36 -6.87 -6.55
CA ALA A 81 5.42 -8.26 -7.03
C ALA A 81 5.20 -8.35 -8.54
N LEU A 82 4.23 -7.61 -9.10
CA LEU A 82 4.01 -7.52 -10.54
C LEU A 82 5.18 -6.85 -11.26
N PHE A 83 5.75 -5.80 -10.68
CA PHE A 83 6.96 -5.17 -11.20
C PHE A 83 8.14 -6.16 -11.23
N ALA A 84 8.40 -6.86 -10.13
CA ALA A 84 9.44 -7.89 -10.10
C ALA A 84 9.24 -8.94 -11.19
N ARG A 85 8.00 -9.43 -11.38
CA ARG A 85 7.67 -10.36 -12.46
C ARG A 85 7.95 -9.77 -13.84
N SER A 86 7.59 -8.51 -14.08
CA SER A 86 7.81 -7.87 -15.39
C SER A 86 9.28 -7.69 -15.74
N VAL A 87 10.13 -7.48 -14.74
CA VAL A 87 11.60 -7.38 -14.90
C VAL A 87 12.23 -8.75 -15.13
N ILE A 88 11.77 -9.78 -14.40
CA ILE A 88 12.35 -11.13 -14.45
C ILE A 88 11.90 -11.88 -15.72
N ALA A 89 10.67 -11.66 -16.19
CA ALA A 89 10.08 -12.43 -17.28
C ALA A 89 10.89 -12.44 -18.59
N PRO A 90 11.46 -11.31 -19.07
CA PRO A 90 12.31 -11.30 -20.26
C PRO A 90 13.60 -12.11 -20.11
N GLU A 91 14.09 -12.23 -18.87
CA GLU A 91 15.36 -12.86 -18.52
C GLU A 91 15.20 -14.26 -17.90
N LYS A 92 14.01 -14.85 -17.95
CA LYS A 92 13.64 -16.09 -17.25
C LYS A 92 14.61 -17.26 -17.51
N ASP A 93 15.21 -17.32 -18.71
CA ASP A 93 16.13 -18.38 -19.09
C ASP A 93 17.51 -18.21 -18.42
N PHE A 94 17.88 -16.97 -18.09
CA PHE A 94 19.12 -16.63 -17.37
C PHE A 94 18.93 -16.61 -15.85
N VAL A 95 17.72 -16.37 -15.37
CA VAL A 95 17.37 -16.26 -13.94
C VAL A 95 16.23 -17.21 -13.54
N PRO A 96 16.35 -18.53 -13.83
CA PRO A 96 15.26 -19.48 -13.61
C PRO A 96 14.87 -19.64 -12.13
N THR A 97 15.81 -19.46 -11.20
CA THR A 97 15.52 -19.57 -9.76
C THR A 97 14.64 -18.43 -9.29
N LEU A 98 14.91 -17.21 -9.73
CA LEU A 98 14.08 -16.05 -9.44
C LEU A 98 12.72 -16.11 -10.16
N TRP A 99 12.71 -16.63 -11.40
CA TRP A 99 11.48 -16.83 -12.14
C TRP A 99 10.49 -17.73 -11.40
N GLN A 100 10.94 -18.86 -10.83
CA GLN A 100 10.09 -19.76 -10.04
C GLN A 100 9.38 -19.06 -8.87
N ILE A 101 9.93 -17.96 -8.34
CA ILE A 101 9.30 -17.21 -7.24
C ILE A 101 8.10 -16.39 -7.73
N VAL A 102 8.18 -15.85 -8.96
CA VAL A 102 7.19 -14.87 -9.47
C VAL A 102 6.27 -15.43 -10.55
N GLU A 103 6.57 -16.60 -11.14
CA GLU A 103 5.80 -17.17 -12.26
C GLU A 103 4.34 -17.45 -11.89
N ASN A 104 4.08 -17.89 -10.66
CA ASN A 104 2.76 -18.31 -10.18
C ASN A 104 1.90 -17.15 -9.62
N LEU A 105 2.28 -15.89 -9.86
CA LEU A 105 1.40 -14.77 -9.48
C LEU A 105 0.06 -14.87 -10.22
N PRO A 106 -1.08 -14.75 -9.51
CA PRO A 106 -2.39 -14.91 -10.13
C PRO A 106 -2.61 -13.90 -11.26
N PRO A 107 -3.07 -14.34 -12.45
CA PRO A 107 -3.31 -13.43 -13.58
C PRO A 107 -4.42 -12.40 -13.27
N THR A 108 -5.32 -12.71 -12.33
CA THR A 108 -6.39 -11.83 -11.87
C THR A 108 -5.92 -10.70 -10.97
N LEU A 109 -4.66 -10.76 -10.49
CA LEU A 109 -4.10 -9.79 -9.56
C LEU A 109 -4.11 -8.37 -10.15
N LEU A 110 -3.68 -8.22 -11.39
CA LEU A 110 -3.67 -6.92 -12.08
C LEU A 110 -5.07 -6.29 -12.14
N ALA A 111 -6.07 -7.07 -12.56
CA ALA A 111 -7.46 -6.59 -12.65
C ALA A 111 -8.03 -6.22 -11.26
N ALA A 112 -7.65 -6.94 -10.21
CA ALA A 112 -8.04 -6.62 -8.84
C ALA A 112 -7.42 -5.28 -8.38
N LEU A 113 -6.12 -5.09 -8.66
CA LEU A 113 -5.42 -3.85 -8.32
C LEU A 113 -5.99 -2.63 -9.06
N GLU A 114 -6.31 -2.78 -10.35
CA GLU A 114 -6.96 -1.70 -11.12
C GLU A 114 -8.30 -1.28 -10.51
N LYS A 115 -9.11 -2.24 -10.06
CA LYS A 115 -10.38 -1.94 -9.38
C LYS A 115 -10.18 -1.20 -8.05
N ILE A 116 -9.15 -1.56 -7.30
CA ILE A 116 -8.82 -0.90 -6.02
C ILE A 116 -8.29 0.51 -6.30
N ASN A 117 -7.33 0.66 -7.21
CA ASN A 117 -6.70 1.93 -7.54
C ASN A 117 -7.69 2.97 -8.10
N LYS A 118 -8.80 2.54 -8.73
CA LYS A 118 -9.88 3.44 -9.16
C LYS A 118 -10.70 4.00 -8.00
N LYS A 119 -10.63 3.39 -6.82
CA LYS A 119 -11.47 3.73 -5.67
C LYS A 119 -10.69 4.23 -4.48
N LEU A 120 -9.37 4.11 -4.53
CA LEU A 120 -8.46 4.47 -3.44
C LEU A 120 -7.47 5.53 -3.93
N LEU A 121 -7.41 6.66 -3.25
CA LEU A 121 -6.47 7.72 -3.54
C LEU A 121 -5.06 7.37 -3.05
N PRO A 122 -4.00 7.95 -3.62
CA PRO A 122 -2.62 7.77 -3.13
C PRO A 122 -2.41 8.22 -1.68
N SER A 123 -3.30 9.10 -1.15
CA SER A 123 -3.35 9.49 0.26
C SER A 123 -3.83 8.39 1.20
N GLY A 124 -4.39 7.30 0.68
CA GLY A 124 -5.06 6.26 1.46
C GLY A 124 -6.53 6.58 1.76
N GLU A 125 -7.09 7.63 1.19
CA GLU A 125 -8.50 7.94 1.31
C GLU A 125 -9.31 7.26 0.19
N ILE A 126 -10.60 6.99 0.48
CA ILE A 126 -11.51 6.47 -0.54
C ILE A 126 -11.94 7.64 -1.44
N ASP A 127 -11.80 7.46 -2.75
CA ASP A 127 -12.23 8.44 -3.74
C ASP A 127 -13.75 8.65 -3.69
N ASP A 128 -14.21 9.88 -3.94
CA ASP A 128 -15.63 10.22 -3.95
C ASP A 128 -16.42 9.44 -5.01
N SER A 129 -15.76 9.11 -6.12
CA SER A 129 -16.34 8.30 -7.20
C SER A 129 -16.46 6.81 -6.86
N ALA A 130 -15.91 6.36 -5.73
CA ALA A 130 -15.96 4.96 -5.32
C ALA A 130 -17.41 4.45 -5.13
N SER A 131 -18.33 5.36 -4.71
CA SER A 131 -19.75 5.09 -4.57
C SER A 131 -20.57 6.37 -4.73
N PRO A 132 -21.68 6.36 -5.51
CA PRO A 132 -22.59 7.51 -5.61
C PRO A 132 -23.11 7.95 -4.24
N GLU A 133 -23.36 7.01 -3.35
CA GLU A 133 -23.84 7.29 -1.99
C GLU A 133 -22.78 8.02 -1.16
N LEU A 134 -21.51 7.61 -1.24
CA LEU A 134 -20.40 8.29 -0.58
C LEU A 134 -20.27 9.73 -1.06
N ALA A 135 -20.33 9.95 -2.37
CA ALA A 135 -20.28 11.27 -2.97
C ALA A 135 -21.46 12.17 -2.51
N ARG A 136 -22.67 11.57 -2.37
CA ARG A 136 -23.85 12.28 -1.85
C ARG A 136 -23.64 12.69 -0.40
N ILE A 137 -23.27 11.76 0.46
CA ILE A 137 -23.06 12.00 1.90
C ILE A 137 -21.98 13.06 2.13
N ARG A 138 -20.84 12.97 1.44
CA ARG A 138 -19.77 13.97 1.57
C ARG A 138 -20.21 15.37 1.14
N ARG A 139 -21.00 15.47 0.07
CA ARG A 139 -21.59 16.77 -0.33
C ARG A 139 -22.53 17.32 0.74
N GLU A 140 -23.38 16.49 1.32
CA GLU A 140 -24.27 16.89 2.40
C GLU A 140 -23.50 17.37 3.63
N ILE A 141 -22.47 16.64 4.03
CA ILE A 141 -21.58 17.04 5.14
C ILE A 141 -20.94 18.40 4.86
N ASN A 142 -20.41 18.63 3.68
CA ASN A 142 -19.79 19.89 3.31
C ASN A 142 -20.79 21.05 3.29
N GLN A 143 -22.02 20.81 2.81
CA GLN A 143 -23.10 21.81 2.88
C GLN A 143 -23.47 22.15 4.33
N GLN A 144 -23.60 21.16 5.19
CA GLN A 144 -23.92 21.39 6.61
C GLN A 144 -22.79 22.14 7.33
N ARG A 145 -21.53 21.78 7.07
CA ARG A 145 -20.37 22.53 7.59
C ARG A 145 -20.39 23.99 7.14
N GLY A 146 -20.64 24.24 5.86
CA GLY A 146 -20.77 25.62 5.35
C GLY A 146 -21.92 26.40 5.95
N ARG A 147 -23.08 25.75 6.21
CA ARG A 147 -24.21 26.38 6.91
C ARG A 147 -23.87 26.72 8.36
N LEU A 148 -23.21 25.78 9.05
CA LEU A 148 -22.77 25.98 10.43
C LEU A 148 -21.77 27.13 10.54
N GLN A 149 -20.78 27.18 9.66
CA GLN A 149 -19.82 28.28 9.64
C GLN A 149 -20.49 29.65 9.43
N LYS A 150 -21.39 29.75 8.44
CA LYS A 150 -22.15 30.98 8.21
C LYS A 150 -23.00 31.39 9.41
N SER A 151 -23.63 30.42 10.10
CA SER A 151 -24.40 30.65 11.30
C SER A 151 -23.52 31.17 12.44
N LEU A 152 -22.35 30.56 12.64
CA LEU A 152 -21.38 31.03 13.64
C LEU A 152 -20.90 32.47 13.35
N GLU A 153 -20.52 32.74 12.10
CA GLU A 153 -20.12 34.10 11.67
C GLU A 153 -21.24 35.14 11.88
N ALA A 154 -22.49 34.76 11.63
CA ALA A 154 -23.65 35.64 11.89
C ALA A 154 -23.86 35.88 13.40
N THR A 155 -23.73 34.81 14.20
CA THR A 155 -23.82 34.94 15.67
C THR A 155 -22.70 35.80 16.23
N MET A 156 -21.47 35.64 15.76
CA MET A 156 -20.32 36.46 16.16
C MET A 156 -20.57 37.95 15.82
N ARG A 157 -21.07 38.26 14.61
CA ARG A 157 -21.39 39.62 14.21
C ARG A 157 -22.48 40.22 15.05
N ASN A 158 -23.50 39.42 15.42
CA ASN A 158 -24.64 39.91 16.24
C ASN A 158 -24.29 40.03 17.73
N ALA A 159 -23.29 39.30 18.21
CA ALA A 159 -22.85 39.33 19.60
C ALA A 159 -21.94 40.55 19.90
N GLY A 160 -21.39 41.21 18.87
CA GLY A 160 -20.64 42.47 18.98
C GLY A 160 -19.61 42.47 20.11
N ASP A 161 -19.64 43.50 20.95
CA ASP A 161 -18.72 43.72 22.07
C ASP A 161 -18.78 42.70 23.22
N ALA A 162 -19.70 41.71 23.15
CA ALA A 162 -19.77 40.64 24.15
C ALA A 162 -18.76 39.53 23.92
N ILE A 163 -18.06 39.50 22.77
CA ILE A 163 -17.04 38.51 22.44
C ILE A 163 -15.66 39.12 22.67
N GLN A 164 -14.95 38.64 23.71
CA GLN A 164 -13.59 39.08 24.03
C GLN A 164 -12.52 38.56 23.07
N ASP A 165 -12.76 37.41 22.41
CA ASP A 165 -11.83 36.79 21.46
C ASP A 165 -12.48 36.58 20.09
N ALA A 166 -11.81 37.03 19.04
CA ALA A 166 -12.23 36.86 17.64
C ALA A 166 -12.13 35.43 17.12
N ILE A 167 -11.61 34.49 17.92
CA ILE A 167 -11.37 33.10 17.53
C ILE A 167 -12.38 32.19 18.25
N VAL A 168 -13.27 31.57 17.46
CA VAL A 168 -14.17 30.52 17.95
C VAL A 168 -13.60 29.17 17.55
N THR A 169 -13.24 28.36 18.54
CA THR A 169 -12.81 26.96 18.31
C THR A 169 -13.96 26.01 18.59
N GLN A 170 -14.30 25.18 17.62
CA GLN A 170 -15.23 24.07 17.82
C GLN A 170 -14.49 22.93 18.47
N ARG A 171 -14.87 22.54 19.70
CA ARG A 171 -14.44 21.26 20.29
C ARG A 171 -15.29 20.13 19.69
N ASN A 172 -14.62 19.14 19.12
CA ASN A 172 -15.23 17.85 18.75
C ASN A 172 -15.40 16.99 19.99
#